data_cd62c13588cb67dc44add268d21104b2
#
_entry.id   cd62c13588cb67dc44add268d21104b2
#
_cell.length_a   1.000
_cell.length_b   1.000
_cell.length_c   1.000
_cell.angle_alpha   90.00
_cell.angle_beta   90.00
_cell.angle_gamma   90.00
#
_symmetry.space_group_name_H-M   'P 1'
#
loop_
_entity.id
_entity.type
_entity.pdbx_description
1 polymer ?
#
loop_
_entity_poly.entity_id
_entity_poly.type
_entity_poly.pdbx_seq_one_letter_code
_entity_poly.pdbx_strand_id
1 'polypeptide(L)' 'MKTESIKVPLSNRAIIQRINRRLAKNHEKLCKSRGLQAQQNLGDYYLLDRYRKTVINSNVNVETFARELGVIQEHEILVR' A
#
# COMPACT_ATOMS: atom_id res chain seq x y z
N MET A 1 24.65 -12.25 13.44
CA MET A 1 23.87 -12.29 13.57
C MET A 1 22.72 -12.80 13.14
N LYS A 2 22.05 -13.03 13.19
CA LYS A 2 21.10 -13.35 12.83
C LYS A 2 19.93 -13.34 12.92
N THR A 3 19.88 -13.87 12.83
CA THR A 3 18.66 -13.14 13.06
C THR A 3 17.65 -13.27 11.95
N GLU A 4 17.83 -14.19 11.13
CA GLU A 4 16.93 -14.42 10.01
C GLU A 4 15.54 -14.83 10.46
N SER A 5 15.40 -15.29 11.67
CA SER A 5 14.09 -15.64 12.21
C SER A 5 13.37 -14.44 12.80
N ILE A 6 14.02 -13.28 12.86
CA ILE A 6 13.43 -12.08 13.42
C ILE A 6 12.70 -11.31 12.34
N LYS A 7 11.44 -10.98 12.59
CA LYS A 7 10.64 -10.18 11.66
C LYS A 7 10.97 -8.70 11.87
N VAL A 8 11.12 -7.98 10.77
CA VAL A 8 11.37 -6.54 10.81
C VAL A 8 10.04 -5.82 10.64
N PRO A 9 9.58 -5.07 11.65
CA PRO A 9 8.30 -4.37 11.54
C PRO A 9 8.42 -3.15 10.64
N LEU A 10 7.38 -2.92 9.85
CA LEU A 10 7.28 -1.75 8.98
C LEU A 10 5.98 -1.03 9.25
N SER A 11 6.04 0.29 9.35
CA SER A 11 4.83 1.07 9.53
C SER A 11 4.04 1.15 8.23
N ASN A 12 2.73 1.42 8.34
CA ASN A 12 1.90 1.66 7.17
C ASN A 12 2.50 2.74 6.28
N ARG A 13 3.00 3.81 6.90
CA ARG A 13 3.57 4.93 6.15
C ARG A 13 4.76 4.49 5.30
N ALA A 14 5.64 3.68 5.88
CA ALA A 14 6.81 3.20 5.17
C ALA A 14 6.41 2.31 3.99
N ILE A 15 5.46 1.43 4.21
CA ILE A 15 4.97 0.53 3.16
C ILE A 15 4.30 1.31 2.04
N ILE A 16 3.48 2.30 2.39
CA ILE A 16 2.79 3.12 1.39
C ILE A 16 3.80 3.90 0.57
N GLN A 17 4.87 4.40 1.19
CA GLN A 17 5.92 5.09 0.44
C GLN A 17 6.59 4.16 -0.56
N ARG A 18 6.88 2.93 -0.16
CA ARG A 18 7.47 1.93 -1.06
C ARG A 18 6.52 1.61 -2.21
N ILE A 19 5.25 1.42 -1.91
CA ILE A 19 4.24 1.14 -2.92
C ILE A 19 4.16 2.29 -3.92
N ASN A 20 4.07 3.51 -3.42
CA ASN A 20 3.93 4.66 -4.29
C ASN A 20 5.15 4.91 -5.15
N ARG A 21 6.34 4.60 -4.63
CA ARG A 21 7.54 4.70 -5.43
C ARG A 21 7.49 3.72 -6.60
N ARG A 22 7.01 2.52 -6.35
CA ARG A 22 6.89 1.49 -7.39
C ARG A 22 5.82 1.88 -8.41
N LEU A 23 4.70 2.40 -7.94
CA LEU A 23 3.56 2.75 -8.79
C LEU A 23 3.82 3.99 -9.63
N ALA A 24 4.77 4.84 -9.23
CA ALA A 24 5.04 6.08 -9.96
C ALA A 24 5.37 5.82 -11.42
N LYS A 25 5.98 4.68 -11.73
CA LYS A 25 6.32 4.32 -13.11
C LYS A 25 5.09 4.17 -13.99
N ASN A 26 3.96 3.80 -13.40
CA ASN A 26 2.72 3.57 -14.11
C ASN A 26 1.73 4.72 -13.94
N HIS A 27 2.18 5.82 -13.33
CA HIS A 27 1.32 6.98 -13.04
C HIS A 27 0.16 6.61 -12.12
N GLU A 28 0.42 5.70 -11.17
CA GLU A 28 -0.56 5.25 -10.20
C GLU A 28 -0.14 5.64 -8.80
N LYS A 29 -1.11 5.71 -7.92
CA LYS A 29 -0.87 6.07 -6.52
C LYS A 29 -1.86 5.36 -5.62
N LEU A 30 -1.35 4.84 -4.50
CA LEU A 30 -2.20 4.31 -3.44
C LEU A 30 -2.61 5.46 -2.54
N CYS A 31 -3.91 5.66 -2.39
CA CYS A 31 -4.47 6.77 -1.63
C CYS A 31 -5.24 6.27 -0.43
N LYS A 32 -5.21 7.05 0.63
CA LYS A 32 -6.02 6.78 1.80
C LYS A 32 -7.33 7.55 1.70
N SER A 33 -8.43 6.85 1.95
CA SER A 33 -9.75 7.48 1.93
C SER A 33 -9.86 8.48 3.07
N ARG A 34 -10.48 9.61 2.79
CA ARG A 34 -10.72 10.64 3.78
C ARG A 34 -12.22 10.83 3.93
N GLY A 35 -12.66 10.83 5.18
CA GLY A 35 -14.07 11.00 5.48
C GLY A 35 -14.82 9.68 5.43
N LEU A 36 -15.94 9.67 6.12
CA LEU A 36 -16.71 8.45 6.31
C LEU A 36 -17.30 7.92 5.00
N GLN A 37 -17.81 8.83 4.17
CA GLN A 37 -18.44 8.42 2.93
C GLN A 37 -17.42 7.78 1.98
N ALA A 38 -16.22 8.35 1.90
CA ALA A 38 -15.19 7.78 1.05
C ALA A 38 -14.77 6.39 1.55
N GLN A 39 -14.69 6.21 2.88
CA GLN A 39 -14.36 4.91 3.42
C GLN A 39 -15.43 3.87 3.13
N GLN A 40 -16.70 4.27 3.15
CA GLN A 40 -17.79 3.35 2.82
C GLN A 40 -17.78 2.95 1.36
N ASN A 41 -17.42 3.85 0.47
CA ASN A 41 -17.44 3.60 -0.96
C ASN A 41 -16.16 2.96 -1.48
N LEU A 42 -15.00 3.34 -0.92
CA LEU A 42 -13.70 2.97 -1.47
C LEU A 42 -12.87 2.11 -0.53
N GLY A 43 -13.34 1.92 0.72
CA GLY A 43 -12.54 1.25 1.73
C GLY A 43 -11.50 2.20 2.31
N ASP A 44 -10.57 1.69 3.09
CA ASP A 44 -9.55 2.51 3.72
C ASP A 44 -8.53 3.03 2.73
N TYR A 45 -8.21 2.24 1.73
CA TYR A 45 -7.24 2.59 0.70
C TYR A 45 -7.77 2.23 -0.67
N TYR A 46 -7.39 3.03 -1.65
CA TYR A 46 -7.78 2.79 -3.04
C TYR A 46 -6.63 3.14 -3.97
N LEU A 47 -6.65 2.54 -5.16
CA LEU A 47 -5.63 2.76 -6.18
C LEU A 47 -6.15 3.75 -7.20
N LEU A 48 -5.38 4.81 -7.44
CA LEU A 48 -5.76 5.90 -8.31
C LEU A 48 -4.83 5.95 -9.53
N ASP A 49 -5.43 6.12 -10.71
CA ASP A 49 -4.68 6.47 -11.92
C ASP A 49 -4.49 7.99 -11.90
N ARG A 50 -3.26 8.43 -11.70
CA ARG A 50 -2.96 9.85 -11.57
C ARG A 50 -3.13 10.62 -12.87
N TYR A 51 -2.91 9.94 -13.99
CA TYR A 51 -2.99 10.56 -15.30
C TYR A 51 -4.46 10.83 -15.67
N ARG A 52 -5.30 9.81 -15.52
CA ARG A 52 -6.72 9.92 -15.82
C ARG A 52 -7.54 10.40 -14.65
N LYS A 53 -6.95 10.41 -13.47
CA LYS A 53 -7.61 10.80 -12.21
C LYS A 53 -8.84 9.95 -11.94
N THR A 54 -8.72 8.66 -12.19
CA THR A 54 -9.78 7.70 -11.96
C THR A 54 -9.34 6.64 -10.96
N VAL A 55 -10.31 6.10 -10.22
CA VAL A 55 -10.05 5.01 -9.29
C VAL A 55 -9.97 3.71 -10.07
N ILE A 56 -8.82 3.04 -9.98
CA ILE A 56 -8.60 1.77 -10.65
C ILE A 56 -9.15 0.62 -9.82
N ASN A 57 -8.93 0.69 -8.50
CA ASN A 57 -9.31 -0.38 -7.59
C ASN A 57 -9.65 0.22 -6.24
N SER A 58 -10.58 -0.40 -5.53
CA SER A 58 -11.01 0.07 -4.22
C SER A 58 -10.84 -1.07 -3.20
N ASN A 59 -10.98 -0.72 -1.92
CA ASN A 59 -10.83 -1.70 -0.84
C ASN A 59 -9.48 -2.43 -0.91
N VAL A 60 -8.42 -1.68 -1.18
CA VAL A 60 -7.09 -2.27 -1.33
C VAL A 60 -6.55 -2.68 0.04
N ASN A 61 -6.12 -3.93 0.15
CA ASN A 61 -5.40 -4.40 1.32
C ASN A 61 -3.93 -4.05 1.14
N VAL A 62 -3.43 -3.14 1.96
CA VAL A 62 -2.08 -2.60 1.81
C VAL A 62 -1.02 -3.70 1.87
N GLU A 63 -1.15 -4.61 2.82
CA GLU A 63 -0.15 -5.68 2.98
C GLU A 63 -0.15 -6.63 1.79
N THR A 64 -1.34 -7.08 1.38
CA THR A 64 -1.45 -7.97 0.23
C THR A 64 -0.91 -7.31 -1.03
N PHE A 65 -1.29 -6.07 -1.25
CA PHE A 65 -0.86 -5.32 -2.42
C PHE A 65 0.66 -5.13 -2.42
N ALA A 66 1.23 -4.82 -1.26
CA ALA A 66 2.68 -4.64 -1.14
C ALA A 66 3.42 -5.94 -1.44
N ARG A 67 2.88 -7.07 -1.01
CA ARG A 67 3.50 -8.37 -1.31
C ARG A 67 3.41 -8.71 -2.79
N GLU A 68 2.29 -8.39 -3.42
CA GLU A 68 2.11 -8.61 -4.86
C GLU A 68 3.09 -7.77 -5.67
N LEU A 69 3.38 -6.56 -5.21
CA LEU A 69 4.34 -5.68 -5.86
C LEU A 69 5.79 -6.05 -5.55
N GLY A 70 6.01 -6.89 -4.54
CA GLY A 70 7.35 -7.28 -4.15
C GLY A 70 8.10 -6.21 -3.36
N VAL A 71 7.39 -5.30 -2.71
CA VAL A 71 8.02 -4.24 -1.93
C VAL A 71 8.17 -4.59 -0.45
N ILE A 72 7.60 -5.70 -0.02
CA ILE A 72 7.78 -6.25 1.33
C ILE A 72 8.54 -7.57 1.21
N GLN A 73 9.59 -7.72 2.00
CA GLN A 73 10.33 -8.98 2.05
C GLN A 73 9.70 -9.91 3.06
N GLU A 74 10.04 -11.19 2.98
CA GLU A 74 9.43 -12.21 3.83
C GLU A 74 9.60 -11.93 5.32
N HIS A 75 10.76 -11.37 5.71
CA HIS A 75 11.06 -11.12 7.12
C HIS A 75 10.47 -9.80 7.61
N GLU A 76 9.79 -9.06 6.76
CA GLU A 76 9.17 -7.80 7.12
C GLU A 76 7.69 -7.97 7.38
N ILE A 77 7.17 -7.30 8.39
CA ILE A 77 5.75 -7.33 8.71
C ILE A 77 5.22 -5.92 8.86
N LEU A 78 3.97 -5.76 8.49
CA LEU A 78 3.29 -4.48 8.59
C LEU A 78 2.82 -4.26 10.02
N VAL A 79 3.18 -3.12 10.60
CA VAL A 79 2.74 -2.72 11.93
C VAL A 79 1.59 -1.73 11.77
N ARG A 80 0.49 -2.02 12.47
CA ARG A 80 -0.72 -1.19 12.40
C ARG A 80 -0.94 -0.43 13.67
#